data_8d97f3ad4b2e5bda4951c6f20c2b0ab5
#
_entry.id   8d97f3ad4b2e5bda4951c6f20c2b0ab5
#
_cell.length_a   1.000
_cell.length_b   1.000
_cell.length_c   1.000
_cell.angle_alpha   90.00
_cell.angle_beta   90.00
_cell.angle_gamma   90.00
#
_symmetry.space_group_name_H-M   'P 1'
#
loop_
_entity.id
_entity.type
_entity.pdbx_description
1 polymer ?
#
loop_
_entity_poly.entity_id
_entity_poly.type
_entity_poly.pdbx_seq_one_letter_code
_entity_poly.pdbx_strand_id
1 'polypeptide(L)'
;MNINALAIQISDWIWGWPLIAIFVITGAISTVYLNFVQFKYFIKSWKLVLFPQKSETTLAGNAQMTSFQAFINTLGTSTGNGSIAGIGTAIYTGGPGAAFWILVAGIFAMALRFMEVFLATYVIGKYNFRTAKGGPLVYLHLVPGGSFLPYLYCAFLLLYGLTSGNAMQANSIGLG
;
A
#
# COMPACT_ATOMS: atom_id res chain seq x y z
N MET A 1 -17.89 21.69 23.90
CA MET A 1 -17.69 21.10 22.56
C MET A 1 -17.31 19.64 22.79
N ASN A 2 -18.12 18.66 22.36
CA ASN A 2 -17.85 17.24 22.64
C ASN A 2 -16.65 16.79 21.79
N ILE A 3 -15.61 16.29 22.45
CA ILE A 3 -14.37 15.79 21.81
C ILE A 3 -14.71 14.78 20.71
N ASN A 4 -15.71 13.94 20.92
CA ASN A 4 -16.18 12.96 19.94
C ASN A 4 -16.72 13.61 18.65
N ALA A 5 -17.50 14.69 18.77
CA ALA A 5 -18.05 15.40 17.61
C ALA A 5 -16.94 16.06 16.77
N LEU A 6 -15.93 16.63 17.44
CA LEU A 6 -14.77 17.19 16.76
C LEU A 6 -13.94 16.12 16.05
N ALA A 7 -13.72 14.99 16.69
CA ALA A 7 -13.00 13.86 16.09
C ALA A 7 -13.70 13.30 14.85
N ILE A 8 -15.03 13.18 14.89
CA ILE A 8 -15.83 12.75 13.74
C ILE A 8 -15.72 13.76 12.59
N GLN A 9 -15.87 15.05 12.86
CA GLN A 9 -15.75 16.08 11.81
C GLN A 9 -14.38 16.11 11.15
N ILE A 10 -13.30 15.96 11.93
CA ILE A 10 -11.93 15.89 11.40
C ILE A 10 -11.76 14.63 10.56
N SER A 11 -12.27 13.50 11.03
CA SER A 11 -12.23 12.23 10.29
C SER A 11 -12.96 12.35 8.97
N ASP A 12 -14.18 12.84 8.94
CA ASP A 12 -15.00 12.98 7.73
C ASP A 12 -14.36 13.94 6.72
N TRP A 13 -13.71 15.01 7.21
CA TRP A 13 -12.98 15.94 6.36
C TRP A 13 -11.74 15.31 5.75
N ILE A 14 -10.92 14.57 6.53
CA ILE A 14 -9.70 13.92 6.06
C ILE A 14 -10.03 12.80 5.06
N TRP A 15 -10.99 11.94 5.39
CA TRP A 15 -11.41 10.80 4.55
C TRP A 15 -12.30 11.19 3.36
N GLY A 16 -12.66 12.46 3.26
CA GLY A 16 -13.48 13.01 2.19
C GLY A 16 -12.69 13.37 0.93
N TRP A 17 -13.14 14.42 0.26
CA TRP A 17 -12.58 14.92 -0.99
C TRP A 17 -11.06 15.17 -0.99
N PRO A 18 -10.43 15.70 0.10
CA PRO A 18 -8.99 15.96 0.08
C PRO A 18 -8.16 14.69 -0.14
N LEU A 19 -8.49 13.60 0.55
CA LEU A 19 -7.77 12.34 0.40
C LEU A 19 -7.98 11.74 -0.98
N ILE A 20 -9.21 11.76 -1.49
CA ILE A 20 -9.55 11.28 -2.84
C ILE A 20 -8.77 12.07 -3.90
N ALA A 21 -8.76 13.40 -3.78
CA ALA A 21 -8.03 14.26 -4.71
C ALA A 21 -6.53 13.96 -4.70
N ILE A 22 -5.90 13.87 -3.52
CA ILE A 22 -4.48 13.53 -3.39
C ILE A 22 -4.20 12.15 -4.00
N PHE A 23 -5.02 11.15 -3.72
CA PHE A 23 -4.86 9.80 -4.25
C PHE A 23 -4.94 9.76 -5.77
N VAL A 24 -5.95 10.41 -6.36
CA VAL A 24 -6.16 10.45 -7.82
C VAL A 24 -5.03 11.23 -8.50
N ILE A 25 -4.67 12.40 -7.97
CA ILE A 25 -3.61 13.25 -8.55
C ILE A 25 -2.26 12.52 -8.49
N THR A 26 -1.88 11.98 -7.34
CA THR A 26 -0.62 11.25 -7.19
C THR A 26 -0.59 9.98 -8.01
N GLY A 27 -1.70 9.24 -8.09
CA GLY A 27 -1.84 8.06 -8.93
C GLY A 27 -1.75 8.38 -10.42
N ALA A 28 -2.38 9.47 -10.88
CA ALA A 28 -2.31 9.93 -12.26
C ALA A 28 -0.88 10.38 -12.63
N ILE A 29 -0.25 11.21 -11.79
CA ILE A 29 1.14 11.66 -11.99
C ILE A 29 2.07 10.45 -12.04
N SER A 30 1.95 9.51 -11.11
CA SER A 30 2.77 8.29 -11.08
C SER A 30 2.56 7.44 -12.33
N THR A 31 1.32 7.29 -12.81
CA THR A 31 1.01 6.54 -14.02
C THR A 31 1.68 7.15 -15.26
N VAL A 32 1.59 8.47 -15.42
CA VAL A 32 2.21 9.19 -16.53
C VAL A 32 3.74 9.14 -16.43
N TYR A 33 4.28 9.42 -15.25
CA TYR A 33 5.73 9.43 -15.01
C TYR A 33 6.38 8.07 -15.25
N LEU A 34 5.69 6.99 -14.89
CA LEU A 34 6.15 5.61 -15.10
C LEU A 34 5.79 5.05 -16.49
N ASN A 35 5.34 5.89 -17.43
CA ASN A 35 4.95 5.46 -18.78
C ASN A 35 3.97 4.27 -18.77
N PHE A 36 2.91 4.35 -17.98
CA PHE A 36 1.86 3.33 -17.89
C PHE A 36 2.41 1.93 -17.57
N VAL A 37 3.32 1.85 -16.61
CA VAL A 37 4.01 0.64 -16.20
C VAL A 37 3.06 -0.53 -15.91
N GLN A 38 1.90 -0.25 -15.30
CA GLN A 38 0.89 -1.23 -14.94
C GLN A 38 0.32 -1.98 -16.15
N PHE A 39 0.23 -1.33 -17.32
CA PHE A 39 -0.22 -1.97 -18.56
C PHE A 39 0.94 -2.59 -19.34
N LYS A 40 2.05 -1.85 -19.45
CA LYS A 40 3.23 -2.25 -20.24
C LYS A 40 3.87 -3.53 -19.75
N TYR A 41 3.97 -3.70 -18.44
CA TYR A 41 4.65 -4.86 -17.84
C TYR A 41 3.69 -5.90 -17.24
N PHE A 42 2.39 -5.73 -17.41
CA PHE A 42 1.38 -6.63 -16.84
C PHE A 42 1.62 -8.10 -17.19
N ILE A 43 1.71 -8.40 -18.49
CA ILE A 43 1.93 -9.78 -18.97
C ILE A 43 3.29 -10.31 -18.52
N LYS A 44 4.33 -9.45 -18.53
CA LYS A 44 5.67 -9.85 -18.09
C LYS A 44 5.68 -10.18 -16.59
N SER A 45 4.98 -9.40 -15.79
CA SER A 45 4.86 -9.64 -14.33
C SER A 45 4.15 -10.97 -14.05
N TRP A 46 3.06 -11.28 -14.77
CA TRP A 46 2.38 -12.57 -14.66
C TRP A 46 3.27 -13.75 -15.03
N LYS A 47 4.03 -13.62 -16.12
CA LYS A 47 5.01 -14.66 -16.49
C LYS A 47 6.06 -14.89 -15.41
N LEU A 48 6.55 -13.81 -14.80
CA LEU A 48 7.57 -13.89 -13.74
C LEU A 48 7.02 -14.54 -12.45
N VAL A 49 5.75 -14.32 -12.15
CA VAL A 49 5.08 -14.91 -10.99
C VAL A 49 4.81 -16.41 -11.21
N LEU A 50 4.26 -16.77 -12.38
CA LEU A 50 3.86 -18.14 -12.67
C LEU A 50 5.05 -19.04 -13.02
N PHE A 51 6.09 -18.47 -13.64
CA PHE A 51 7.32 -19.17 -14.01
C PHE A 51 8.53 -18.46 -13.38
N PRO A 52 8.73 -18.63 -12.06
CA PRO A 52 9.82 -17.97 -11.37
C PRO A 52 11.15 -18.46 -11.92
N GLN A 53 11.92 -17.58 -12.53
CA GLN A 53 13.31 -17.87 -12.88
C GLN A 53 14.10 -18.00 -11.58
N LYS A 54 14.97 -19.01 -11.51
CA LYS A 54 15.96 -19.11 -10.42
C LYS A 54 16.84 -17.87 -10.51
N SER A 55 16.49 -16.85 -9.78
CA SER A 55 17.31 -15.65 -9.68
C SER A 55 18.46 -15.96 -8.75
N GLU A 56 19.63 -16.12 -9.32
CA GLU A 56 20.91 -16.14 -8.62
C GLU A 56 21.27 -14.73 -8.13
N THR A 57 20.39 -14.06 -7.43
CA THR A 57 20.71 -12.75 -6.89
C THR A 57 20.87 -12.87 -5.39
N THR A 58 22.07 -13.24 -5.04
CA THR A 58 22.65 -13.10 -3.70
C THR A 58 22.81 -11.62 -3.37
N LEU A 59 21.76 -10.96 -2.95
CA LEU A 59 21.87 -9.69 -2.26
C LEU A 59 21.44 -9.90 -0.80
N ALA A 60 22.45 -10.06 0.02
CA ALA A 60 22.44 -9.93 1.49
C ALA A 60 21.35 -10.70 2.24
N GLY A 61 21.67 -11.91 2.68
CA GLY A 61 21.01 -12.57 3.80
C GLY A 61 20.04 -13.69 3.44
N ASN A 62 20.23 -14.78 4.03
CA ASN A 62 19.75 -16.16 3.98
C ASN A 62 18.24 -16.47 3.82
N ALA A 63 17.42 -15.61 3.27
CA ALA A 63 16.01 -15.92 3.00
C ALA A 63 15.56 -15.29 1.70
N GLN A 64 15.82 -15.96 0.59
CA GLN A 64 15.32 -15.54 -0.74
C GLN A 64 13.92 -16.12 -0.95
N MET A 65 12.91 -15.24 -0.90
CA MET A 65 11.57 -15.59 -1.35
C MET A 65 11.54 -15.59 -2.88
N THR A 66 10.95 -16.63 -3.47
CA THR A 66 10.66 -16.62 -4.92
C THR A 66 9.61 -15.57 -5.26
N SER A 67 9.56 -15.13 -6.53
CA SER A 67 8.54 -14.17 -6.99
C SER A 67 7.11 -14.66 -6.70
N PHE A 68 6.87 -15.96 -6.82
CA PHE A 68 5.59 -16.58 -6.50
C PHE A 68 5.29 -16.51 -4.99
N GLN A 69 6.25 -16.85 -4.14
CA GLN A 69 6.10 -16.74 -2.68
C GLN A 69 5.83 -15.30 -2.24
N ALA A 70 6.54 -14.33 -2.81
CA ALA A 70 6.32 -12.91 -2.55
C ALA A 70 4.91 -12.48 -2.97
N PHE A 71 4.42 -12.95 -4.12
CA PHE A 71 3.07 -12.67 -4.59
C PHE A 71 2.01 -13.25 -3.65
N ILE A 72 2.12 -14.53 -3.27
CA ILE A 72 1.18 -15.17 -2.34
C ILE A 72 1.19 -14.50 -0.97
N ASN A 73 2.38 -14.17 -0.45
CA ASN A 73 2.49 -13.44 0.82
C ASN A 73 1.82 -12.06 0.76
N THR A 74 2.01 -11.33 -0.34
CA THR A 74 1.37 -10.03 -0.54
C THR A 74 -0.16 -10.15 -0.64
N LEU A 75 -0.67 -11.15 -1.37
CA LEU A 75 -2.09 -11.43 -1.42
C LEU A 75 -2.65 -11.76 -0.03
N GLY A 76 -2.01 -12.66 0.71
CA GLY A 76 -2.45 -13.05 2.04
C GLY A 76 -2.47 -11.90 3.03
N THR A 77 -1.47 -11.02 2.98
CA THR A 77 -1.42 -9.84 3.86
C THR A 77 -2.40 -8.73 3.45
N SER A 78 -2.75 -8.64 2.17
CA SER A 78 -3.68 -7.61 1.66
C SER A 78 -5.15 -8.02 1.74
N THR A 79 -5.44 -9.33 1.73
CA THR A 79 -6.80 -9.87 1.73
C THR A 79 -7.21 -10.21 3.17
N GLY A 80 -7.51 -9.20 3.96
CA GLY A 80 -8.05 -9.38 5.32
C GLY A 80 -9.58 -9.32 5.34
N ASN A 81 -10.20 -9.86 6.39
CA ASN A 81 -11.65 -9.79 6.60
C ASN A 81 -12.18 -8.35 6.56
N GLY A 82 -11.44 -7.39 7.11
CA GLY A 82 -11.80 -5.98 7.05
C GLY A 82 -11.85 -5.42 5.62
N SER A 83 -10.98 -5.87 4.73
CA SER A 83 -11.01 -5.48 3.31
C SER A 83 -12.21 -6.04 2.59
N ILE A 84 -12.55 -7.32 2.85
CA ILE A 84 -13.72 -7.97 2.25
C ILE A 84 -15.01 -7.32 2.74
N ALA A 85 -15.15 -7.11 4.04
CA ALA A 85 -16.30 -6.45 4.64
C ALA A 85 -16.42 -4.99 4.17
N GLY A 86 -15.30 -4.27 4.09
CA GLY A 86 -15.26 -2.89 3.60
C GLY A 86 -15.72 -2.75 2.14
N ILE A 87 -15.26 -3.64 1.26
CA ILE A 87 -15.71 -3.67 -0.14
C ILE A 87 -17.20 -4.03 -0.21
N GLY A 88 -17.63 -5.04 0.55
CA GLY A 88 -19.04 -5.42 0.62
C GLY A 88 -19.95 -4.28 1.06
N THR A 89 -19.57 -3.57 2.11
CA THR A 89 -20.28 -2.39 2.61
C THR A 89 -20.30 -1.25 1.58
N ALA A 90 -19.17 -1.00 0.93
CA ALA A 90 -19.07 0.03 -0.11
C ALA A 90 -20.00 -0.25 -1.30
N ILE A 91 -20.10 -1.51 -1.72
CA ILE A 91 -21.01 -1.91 -2.81
C ILE A 91 -22.46 -1.85 -2.33
N TYR A 92 -22.74 -2.27 -1.11
CA TYR A 92 -24.09 -2.23 -0.54
C TYR A 92 -24.63 -0.79 -0.42
N THR A 93 -23.81 0.15 0.03
CA THR A 93 -24.20 1.55 0.21
C THR A 93 -24.11 2.38 -1.05
N GLY A 94 -23.11 2.15 -1.89
CA GLY A 94 -22.84 2.92 -3.11
C GLY A 94 -23.39 2.31 -4.40
N GLY A 95 -24.00 1.11 -4.31
CA GLY A 95 -24.56 0.42 -5.46
C GLY A 95 -23.51 -0.03 -6.50
N PRO A 96 -23.94 -0.41 -7.71
CA PRO A 96 -23.07 -0.90 -8.78
C PRO A 96 -21.97 0.09 -9.19
N GLY A 97 -22.21 1.39 -9.03
CA GLY A 97 -21.23 2.45 -9.31
C GLY A 97 -19.99 2.35 -8.40
N ALA A 98 -20.17 1.94 -7.15
CA ALA A 98 -19.03 1.75 -6.23
C ALA A 98 -18.07 0.67 -6.73
N ALA A 99 -18.58 -0.44 -7.26
CA ALA A 99 -17.75 -1.51 -7.82
C ALA A 99 -16.89 -0.99 -9.00
N PHE A 100 -17.47 -0.18 -9.89
CA PHE A 100 -16.74 0.45 -10.98
C PHE A 100 -15.61 1.35 -10.46
N TRP A 101 -15.89 2.22 -9.48
CA TRP A 101 -14.90 3.13 -8.94
C TRP A 101 -13.79 2.41 -8.16
N ILE A 102 -14.09 1.28 -7.51
CA ILE A 102 -13.09 0.43 -6.86
C ILE A 102 -12.08 -0.10 -7.90
N LEU A 103 -12.56 -0.54 -9.07
CA LEU A 103 -11.67 -1.00 -10.15
C LEU A 103 -10.81 0.15 -10.70
N VAL A 104 -11.39 1.33 -10.92
CA VAL A 104 -10.65 2.52 -11.37
C VAL A 104 -9.58 2.91 -10.35
N ALA A 105 -9.92 2.96 -9.06
CA ALA A 105 -8.97 3.22 -7.99
C ALA A 105 -7.85 2.17 -7.94
N GLY A 106 -8.15 0.91 -8.22
CA GLY A 106 -7.16 -0.18 -8.31
C GLY A 106 -6.09 0.09 -9.37
N ILE A 107 -6.44 0.67 -10.51
CA ILE A 107 -5.48 1.02 -11.56
C ILE A 107 -4.48 2.07 -11.07
N PHE A 108 -4.94 3.12 -10.38
CA PHE A 108 -4.06 4.12 -9.78
C PHE A 108 -3.22 3.54 -8.65
N ALA A 109 -3.81 2.69 -7.81
CA ALA A 109 -3.12 2.01 -6.72
C ALA A 109 -1.96 1.13 -7.22
N MET A 110 -2.10 0.46 -8.37
CA MET A 110 -1.01 -0.31 -8.99
C MET A 110 0.21 0.55 -9.29
N ALA A 111 0.02 1.74 -9.87
CA ALA A 111 1.11 2.66 -10.19
C ALA A 111 1.80 3.17 -8.93
N LEU A 112 1.03 3.55 -7.90
CA LEU A 112 1.55 4.01 -6.62
C LEU A 112 2.35 2.91 -5.92
N ARG A 113 1.84 1.69 -5.90
CA ARG A 113 2.52 0.55 -5.29
C ARG A 113 3.81 0.20 -6.00
N PHE A 114 3.82 0.24 -7.33
CA PHE A 114 5.04 0.05 -8.11
C PHE A 114 6.09 1.12 -7.76
N MET A 115 5.68 2.39 -7.68
CA MET A 115 6.56 3.50 -7.33
C MET A 115 7.18 3.32 -5.94
N GLU A 116 6.36 2.94 -4.95
CA GLU A 116 6.79 2.70 -3.57
C GLU A 116 7.87 1.62 -3.50
N VAL A 117 7.61 0.45 -4.12
CA VAL A 117 8.55 -0.67 -4.13
C VAL A 117 9.82 -0.32 -4.92
N PHE A 118 9.67 0.37 -6.06
CA PHE A 118 10.80 0.81 -6.87
C PHE A 118 11.71 1.78 -6.10
N LEU A 119 11.14 2.77 -5.42
CA LEU A 119 11.90 3.72 -4.61
C LEU A 119 12.65 3.00 -3.48
N ALA A 120 11.98 2.10 -2.77
CA ALA A 120 12.61 1.35 -1.69
C ALA A 120 13.82 0.52 -2.19
N THR A 121 13.65 -0.21 -3.29
CA THR A 121 14.73 -1.04 -3.86
C THR A 121 15.86 -0.19 -4.47
N TYR A 122 15.53 0.90 -5.15
CA TYR A 122 16.51 1.83 -5.74
C TYR A 122 17.39 2.47 -4.66
N VAL A 123 16.80 2.94 -3.58
CA VAL A 123 17.53 3.59 -2.49
C VAL A 123 18.45 2.61 -1.77
N ILE A 124 17.98 1.38 -1.50
CA ILE A 124 18.81 0.33 -0.92
C ILE A 124 20.02 0.04 -1.81
N GLY A 125 19.82 -0.10 -3.11
CA GLY A 125 20.90 -0.37 -4.07
C GLY A 125 21.90 0.77 -4.18
N LYS A 126 21.43 2.02 -4.18
CA LYS A 126 22.28 3.20 -4.36
C LYS A 126 23.12 3.56 -3.13
N TYR A 127 22.54 3.45 -1.93
CA TYR A 127 23.15 3.90 -0.69
C TYR A 127 23.76 2.76 0.15
N ASN A 128 23.74 1.53 -0.38
CA ASN A 128 24.35 0.35 0.24
C ASN A 128 23.96 0.16 1.73
N PHE A 129 22.69 0.41 2.04
CA PHE A 129 22.15 0.22 3.39
C PHE A 129 22.09 -1.27 3.72
N ARG A 130 23.23 -1.87 4.10
CA ARG A 130 23.32 -3.29 4.48
C ARG A 130 22.41 -3.66 5.66
N THR A 131 21.98 -2.70 6.44
CA THR A 131 21.12 -2.86 7.63
C THR A 131 19.67 -2.49 7.39
N ALA A 132 19.35 -1.81 6.30
CA ALA A 132 17.99 -1.35 6.02
C ALA A 132 17.15 -2.50 5.45
N LYS A 133 16.14 -2.89 6.18
CA LYS A 133 15.23 -4.00 5.83
C LYS A 133 14.18 -3.65 4.77
N GLY A 134 14.30 -2.51 4.10
CA GLY A 134 13.38 -2.08 3.03
C GLY A 134 12.18 -1.27 3.52
N GLY A 135 11.31 -0.93 2.56
CA GLY A 135 10.08 -0.18 2.83
C GLY A 135 10.24 1.35 2.90
N PRO A 136 9.15 2.06 3.29
CA PRO A 136 9.11 3.52 3.32
C PRO A 136 10.18 4.17 4.22
N LEU A 137 10.59 3.49 5.26
CA LEU A 137 11.60 3.97 6.19
C LEU A 137 12.92 4.36 5.52
N VAL A 138 13.27 3.65 4.44
CA VAL A 138 14.55 3.85 3.76
C VAL A 138 14.55 5.14 2.93
N TYR A 139 13.49 5.40 2.16
CA TYR A 139 13.45 6.58 1.29
C TYR A 139 12.93 7.84 2.00
N LEU A 140 12.23 7.72 3.13
CA LEU A 140 11.81 8.87 3.92
C LEU A 140 12.99 9.67 4.49
N HIS A 141 14.16 9.03 4.68
CA HIS A 141 15.38 9.75 5.07
C HIS A 141 15.90 10.72 3.99
N LEU A 142 15.50 10.53 2.73
CA LEU A 142 15.96 11.37 1.61
C LEU A 142 15.13 12.64 1.41
N VAL A 143 13.98 12.73 2.06
CA VAL A 143 13.09 13.90 1.97
C VAL A 143 13.60 15.00 2.90
N PRO A 144 13.46 16.30 2.56
CA PRO A 144 13.73 17.40 3.48
C PRO A 144 12.98 17.20 4.81
N GLY A 145 13.71 17.23 5.94
CA GLY A 145 13.16 16.83 7.24
C GLY A 145 13.24 15.33 7.53
N GLY A 146 13.91 14.56 6.69
CA GLY A 146 13.97 13.10 6.68
C GLY A 146 14.54 12.44 7.94
N SER A 147 15.20 13.17 8.82
CA SER A 147 15.67 12.61 10.10
C SER A 147 14.50 12.29 11.05
N PHE A 148 13.41 13.03 10.99
CA PHE A 148 12.25 12.85 11.89
C PHE A 148 11.11 12.02 11.27
N LEU A 149 10.93 12.14 9.95
CA LEU A 149 9.84 11.49 9.21
C LEU A 149 9.72 9.96 9.41
N PRO A 150 10.80 9.17 9.40
CA PRO A 150 10.72 7.74 9.63
C PRO A 150 10.21 7.38 11.03
N TYR A 151 10.60 8.13 12.05
CA TYR A 151 10.11 7.92 13.43
C TYR A 151 8.63 8.23 13.56
N LEU A 152 8.19 9.34 12.95
CA LEU A 152 6.78 9.72 12.90
C LEU A 152 5.95 8.65 12.17
N TYR A 153 6.45 8.17 11.03
CA TYR A 153 5.83 7.09 10.27
C TYR A 153 5.70 5.82 11.11
N CYS A 154 6.76 5.39 11.81
CA CYS A 154 6.71 4.24 12.71
C CYS A 154 5.69 4.42 13.83
N ALA A 155 5.64 5.59 14.46
CA ALA A 155 4.70 5.86 15.53
C ALA A 155 3.24 5.75 15.05
N PHE A 156 2.92 6.36 13.91
CA PHE A 156 1.58 6.24 13.32
C PHE A 156 1.25 4.80 12.87
N LEU A 157 2.22 4.08 12.35
CA LEU A 157 2.02 2.69 11.94
C LEU A 157 1.77 1.76 13.13
N LEU A 158 2.45 1.99 14.26
CA LEU A 158 2.18 1.29 15.51
C LEU A 158 0.79 1.61 16.06
N LEU A 159 0.41 2.90 16.10
CA LEU A 159 -0.92 3.31 16.52
C LEU A 159 -2.01 2.72 15.62
N TYR A 160 -1.82 2.73 14.32
CA TYR A 160 -2.74 2.12 13.36
C TYR A 160 -2.88 0.61 13.59
N GLY A 161 -1.76 -0.11 13.77
CA GLY A 161 -1.78 -1.55 14.02
C GLY A 161 -2.49 -1.93 15.32
N LEU A 162 -2.30 -1.15 16.38
CA LEU A 162 -2.94 -1.38 17.68
C LEU A 162 -4.44 -1.05 17.69
N THR A 163 -4.86 -0.05 16.92
CA THR A 163 -6.24 0.44 16.93
C THR A 163 -7.06 -0.15 15.77
N SER A 164 -6.85 0.38 14.56
CA SER A 164 -7.71 0.08 13.40
C SER A 164 -7.43 -1.29 12.79
N GLY A 165 -6.17 -1.71 12.71
CA GLY A 165 -5.79 -2.95 12.03
C GLY A 165 -6.42 -4.18 12.65
N ASN A 166 -6.42 -4.28 13.98
CA ASN A 166 -7.00 -5.40 14.71
C ASN A 166 -8.49 -5.23 15.00
N ALA A 167 -8.94 -3.99 15.30
CA ALA A 167 -10.32 -3.72 15.67
C ALA A 167 -11.29 -3.97 14.51
N MET A 168 -10.96 -3.58 13.29
CA MET A 168 -11.82 -3.84 12.11
C MET A 168 -11.96 -5.34 11.82
N GLN A 169 -10.87 -6.10 11.94
CA GLN A 169 -10.90 -7.55 11.72
C GLN A 169 -11.69 -8.27 12.81
N ALA A 170 -11.48 -7.90 14.07
CA ALA A 170 -12.22 -8.47 15.19
C ALA A 170 -13.74 -8.18 15.10
N ASN A 171 -14.10 -6.95 14.73
CA ASN A 171 -15.50 -6.56 14.54
C ASN A 171 -16.17 -7.34 13.39
N SER A 172 -15.45 -7.52 12.26
CA SER A 172 -15.98 -8.27 11.11
C SER A 172 -16.21 -9.76 11.43
N ILE A 173 -15.39 -10.35 12.29
CA ILE A 173 -15.55 -11.73 12.75
C ILE A 173 -16.69 -11.84 13.77
N GLY A 174 -16.85 -10.85 14.65
CA GLY A 174 -17.88 -10.84 15.68
C GLY A 174 -19.31 -10.61 15.18
N LEU A 175 -19.47 -10.05 13.98
CA LEU A 175 -20.76 -9.76 13.35
C LEU A 175 -21.19 -10.84 12.34
N GLY A 176 -20.32 -11.76 11.96
CA GLY A 176 -20.60 -12.90 11.09
C GLY A 176 -20.94 -14.16 11.87
#